data_76acdb440ef122d06480c90f145042da
#
_entry.id   76acdb440ef122d06480c90f145042da
#
_cell.length_a   1.000
_cell.length_b   1.000
_cell.length_c   1.000
_cell.angle_alpha   90.00
_cell.angle_beta   90.00
_cell.angle_gamma   90.00
#
_symmetry.space_group_name_H-M   'P 1'
#
loop_
_entity.id
_entity.type
_entity.pdbx_description
1 polymer ?
#
loop_
_entity_poly.entity_id
_entity_poly.type
_entity_poly.pdbx_seq_one_letter_code
_entity_poly.pdbx_strand_id
1 'polypeptide(L)'
;MIENIKELLQKEVSAINNIPLDNQYEKAVDLIIGSNKLVTSGMGKAGQIALNISTTFSSTGTPSVYLHPSEAQHGDLGVLQEGDVLLLLSNSGKTREILELIQLSKNLYPNMPIISITGKKESSLCLESDVCLHIGDADEICPLGLTPTISTTLMTVMGDLLVVETMKKIKFTKKEYSKRHHSGYLGQKSREDEG
;
A
#
# COMPACT_ATOMS: atom_id res chain seq x y z
N MET A 1 -2.02 23.33 25.02
CA MET A 1 -1.49 22.05 24.50
C MET A 1 -2.60 21.08 24.12
N ILE A 2 -3.47 20.67 25.05
CA ILE A 2 -4.54 19.67 24.76
C ILE A 2 -5.49 20.13 23.65
N GLU A 3 -5.96 21.36 23.65
CA GLU A 3 -6.84 21.88 22.59
C GLU A 3 -6.15 21.84 21.22
N ASN A 4 -4.88 22.21 21.14
CA ASN A 4 -4.11 22.09 19.90
C ASN A 4 -4.00 20.63 19.41
N ILE A 5 -3.81 19.67 20.33
CA ILE A 5 -3.78 18.23 19.97
C ILE A 5 -5.13 17.77 19.43
N LYS A 6 -6.24 18.24 20.01
CA LYS A 6 -7.59 17.94 19.51
C LYS A 6 -7.81 18.48 18.09
N GLU A 7 -7.35 19.72 17.83
CA GLU A 7 -7.42 20.32 16.49
C GLU A 7 -6.61 19.51 15.46
N LEU A 8 -5.39 19.08 15.82
CA LEU A 8 -4.57 18.23 14.95
C LEU A 8 -5.25 16.87 14.67
N LEU A 9 -5.80 16.23 15.71
CA LEU A 9 -6.56 15.00 15.57
C LEU A 9 -7.78 15.19 14.65
N GLN A 10 -8.50 16.32 14.78
CA GLN A 10 -9.64 16.61 13.93
C GLN A 10 -9.26 16.78 12.45
N LYS A 11 -8.08 17.34 12.17
CA LYS A 11 -7.54 17.42 10.80
C LYS A 11 -7.25 16.04 10.20
N GLU A 12 -6.64 15.11 10.98
CA GLU A 12 -6.42 13.72 10.57
C GLU A 12 -7.75 13.02 10.26
N VAL A 13 -8.74 13.12 11.17
CA VAL A 13 -10.06 12.52 10.97
C VAL A 13 -10.76 13.10 9.73
N SER A 14 -10.69 14.41 9.54
CA SER A 14 -11.26 15.07 8.37
C SER A 14 -10.61 14.59 7.07
N ALA A 15 -9.30 14.43 7.05
CA ALA A 15 -8.57 13.94 5.88
C ALA A 15 -8.99 12.50 5.52
N ILE A 16 -9.11 11.61 6.53
CA ILE A 16 -9.58 10.24 6.33
C ILE A 16 -11.00 10.23 5.75
N ASN A 17 -11.91 11.03 6.28
CA ASN A 17 -13.30 11.09 5.81
C ASN A 17 -13.42 11.62 4.36
N ASN A 18 -12.42 12.32 3.87
CA ASN A 18 -12.39 12.88 2.53
C ASN A 18 -11.58 12.04 1.53
N ILE A 19 -11.14 10.83 1.88
CA ILE A 19 -10.51 9.92 0.91
C ILE A 19 -11.49 9.66 -0.23
N PRO A 20 -11.11 9.91 -1.51
CA PRO A 20 -11.99 9.64 -2.65
C PRO A 20 -12.14 8.13 -2.85
N LEU A 21 -13.35 7.61 -2.65
CA LEU A 21 -13.67 6.21 -2.88
C LEU A 21 -14.39 6.07 -4.22
N ASP A 22 -13.81 5.32 -5.14
CA ASP A 22 -14.34 5.04 -6.47
C ASP A 22 -14.09 3.58 -6.89
N ASN A 23 -14.47 3.23 -8.12
CA ASN A 23 -14.32 1.87 -8.64
C ASN A 23 -12.86 1.42 -8.87
N GLN A 24 -11.88 2.30 -8.70
CA GLN A 24 -10.47 1.94 -8.81
C GLN A 24 -10.05 0.97 -7.70
N TYR A 25 -10.69 1.06 -6.51
CA TYR A 25 -10.43 0.11 -5.43
C TYR A 25 -10.78 -1.32 -5.83
N GLU A 26 -11.93 -1.52 -6.49
CA GLU A 26 -12.33 -2.85 -6.95
C GLU A 26 -11.34 -3.40 -7.98
N LYS A 27 -10.93 -2.57 -8.95
CA LYS A 27 -9.91 -2.94 -9.94
C LYS A 27 -8.57 -3.28 -9.29
N ALA A 28 -8.13 -2.51 -8.29
CA ALA A 28 -6.90 -2.78 -7.54
C ALA A 28 -6.96 -4.15 -6.87
N VAL A 29 -8.05 -4.44 -6.16
CA VAL A 29 -8.27 -5.72 -5.49
C VAL A 29 -8.28 -6.88 -6.50
N ASP A 30 -8.91 -6.70 -7.66
CA ASP A 30 -8.94 -7.73 -8.72
C ASP A 30 -7.55 -8.01 -9.29
N LEU A 31 -6.73 -6.98 -9.52
CA LEU A 31 -5.34 -7.14 -9.94
C LEU A 31 -4.51 -7.87 -8.88
N ILE A 32 -4.68 -7.54 -7.61
CA ILE A 32 -3.97 -8.20 -6.50
C ILE A 32 -4.34 -9.69 -6.43
N ILE A 33 -5.61 -10.02 -6.50
CA ILE A 33 -6.09 -11.41 -6.44
C ILE A 33 -5.65 -12.21 -7.66
N GLY A 34 -5.62 -11.60 -8.83
CA GLY A 34 -5.22 -12.21 -10.09
C GLY A 34 -3.70 -12.40 -10.23
N SER A 35 -2.90 -11.82 -9.34
CA SER A 35 -1.44 -11.88 -9.40
C SER A 35 -0.86 -13.09 -8.66
N ASN A 36 0.37 -13.47 -9.03
CA ASN A 36 1.15 -14.46 -8.30
C ASN A 36 1.63 -13.91 -6.96
N LYS A 37 2.02 -12.63 -6.93
CA LYS A 37 2.56 -11.94 -5.76
C LYS A 37 2.34 -10.43 -5.90
N LEU A 38 2.04 -9.77 -4.79
CA LEU A 38 2.06 -8.32 -4.68
C LEU A 38 3.46 -7.84 -4.30
N VAL A 39 4.05 -6.98 -5.12
CA VAL A 39 5.31 -6.32 -4.79
C VAL A 39 5.03 -4.86 -4.46
N THR A 40 5.29 -4.45 -3.23
CA THR A 40 5.07 -3.08 -2.78
C THR A 40 6.37 -2.29 -2.81
N SER A 41 6.33 -1.00 -3.12
CA SER A 41 7.50 -0.13 -3.12
C SER A 41 7.17 1.32 -2.78
N GLY A 42 8.14 2.03 -2.22
CA GLY A 42 8.05 3.44 -1.86
C GLY A 42 9.38 3.94 -1.32
N MET A 43 9.59 5.26 -1.35
CA MET A 43 10.79 5.89 -0.76
C MET A 43 10.47 6.58 0.57
N GLY A 44 11.43 6.57 1.49
CA GLY A 44 11.33 7.28 2.77
C GLY A 44 10.13 6.82 3.61
N LYS A 45 9.29 7.76 4.05
CA LYS A 45 8.10 7.43 4.87
C LYS A 45 7.06 6.61 4.10
N ALA A 46 6.84 6.92 2.83
CA ALA A 46 5.97 6.11 1.97
C ALA A 46 6.50 4.67 1.81
N GLY A 47 7.82 4.48 1.80
CA GLY A 47 8.45 3.15 1.79
C GLY A 47 8.16 2.34 3.07
N GLN A 48 8.16 3.01 4.23
CA GLN A 48 7.78 2.36 5.50
C GLN A 48 6.31 1.90 5.48
N ILE A 49 5.42 2.70 4.89
CA ILE A 49 4.02 2.31 4.72
C ILE A 49 3.89 1.16 3.70
N ALA A 50 4.62 1.20 2.59
CA ALA A 50 4.64 0.12 1.61
C ALA A 50 5.12 -1.21 2.23
N LEU A 51 6.14 -1.18 3.09
CA LEU A 51 6.59 -2.34 3.85
C LEU A 51 5.49 -2.86 4.80
N ASN A 52 4.82 -1.97 5.53
CA ASN A 52 3.70 -2.34 6.42
C ASN A 52 2.57 -3.02 5.63
N ILE A 53 2.16 -2.44 4.51
CA ILE A 53 1.14 -3.02 3.62
C ILE A 53 1.56 -4.42 3.15
N SER A 54 2.81 -4.58 2.69
CA SER A 54 3.34 -5.87 2.24
C SER A 54 3.25 -6.95 3.32
N THR A 55 3.73 -6.64 4.52
CA THR A 55 3.73 -7.60 5.64
C THR A 55 2.31 -7.96 6.08
N THR A 56 1.38 -7.00 6.02
CA THR A 56 -0.04 -7.23 6.33
C THR A 56 -0.69 -8.15 5.30
N PHE A 57 -0.47 -7.94 4.00
CA PHE A 57 -0.93 -8.85 2.95
C PHE A 57 -0.38 -10.27 3.13
N SER A 58 0.93 -10.41 3.37
CA SER A 58 1.56 -11.72 3.60
C SER A 58 0.92 -12.44 4.78
N SER A 59 0.61 -11.72 5.86
CA SER A 59 -0.01 -12.28 7.07
C SER A 59 -1.47 -12.71 6.87
N THR A 60 -2.13 -12.16 5.85
CA THR A 60 -3.55 -12.38 5.53
C THR A 60 -3.78 -13.20 4.26
N GLY A 61 -2.75 -13.92 3.82
CA GLY A 61 -2.90 -14.97 2.80
C GLY A 61 -2.56 -14.58 1.37
N THR A 62 -2.25 -13.30 1.13
CA THR A 62 -1.79 -12.82 -0.18
C THR A 62 -0.26 -12.76 -0.18
N PRO A 63 0.44 -13.55 -1.02
CA PRO A 63 1.89 -13.45 -1.12
C PRO A 63 2.32 -12.01 -1.43
N SER A 64 3.17 -11.42 -0.59
CA SER A 64 3.63 -10.07 -0.80
C SER A 64 5.06 -9.86 -0.29
N VAL A 65 5.79 -8.97 -0.96
CA VAL A 65 7.14 -8.57 -0.59
C VAL A 65 7.34 -7.08 -0.83
N TYR A 66 8.12 -6.43 0.04
CA TYR A 66 8.58 -5.07 -0.18
C TYR A 66 9.87 -5.07 -0.99
N LEU A 67 9.92 -4.24 -2.02
CA LEU A 67 11.11 -3.97 -2.84
C LEU A 67 11.54 -2.51 -2.65
N HIS A 68 12.75 -2.29 -2.12
CA HIS A 68 13.29 -0.94 -2.02
C HIS A 68 13.66 -0.43 -3.42
N PRO A 69 13.15 0.74 -3.87
CA PRO A 69 13.30 1.13 -5.27
C PRO A 69 14.73 1.44 -5.69
N SER A 70 15.59 1.89 -4.75
CA SER A 70 17.02 2.08 -5.04
C SER A 70 17.76 0.75 -5.12
N GLU A 71 17.47 -0.21 -4.24
CA GLU A 71 18.12 -1.53 -4.25
C GLU A 71 17.70 -2.36 -5.47
N ALA A 72 16.51 -2.09 -6.02
CA ALA A 72 16.07 -2.69 -7.27
C ALA A 72 17.08 -2.48 -8.41
N GLN A 73 17.73 -1.31 -8.46
CA GLN A 73 18.74 -0.97 -9.46
C GLN A 73 20.07 -1.73 -9.25
N HIS A 74 20.25 -2.36 -8.10
CA HIS A 74 21.46 -3.08 -7.71
C HIS A 74 21.29 -4.60 -7.63
N GLY A 75 20.23 -5.11 -8.27
CA GLY A 75 19.99 -6.56 -8.40
C GLY A 75 18.70 -7.06 -7.77
N ASP A 76 18.13 -6.35 -6.79
CA ASP A 76 16.89 -6.77 -6.11
C ASP A 76 15.66 -6.74 -7.04
N LEU A 77 15.79 -6.12 -8.23
CA LEU A 77 14.79 -6.20 -9.29
C LEU A 77 14.46 -7.66 -9.68
N GLY A 78 15.39 -8.59 -9.46
CA GLY A 78 15.19 -10.03 -9.66
C GLY A 78 14.09 -10.66 -8.80
N VAL A 79 13.55 -9.94 -7.80
CA VAL A 79 12.38 -10.40 -7.04
C VAL A 79 11.11 -10.40 -7.88
N LEU A 80 11.05 -9.55 -8.93
CA LEU A 80 9.91 -9.47 -9.84
C LEU A 80 9.83 -10.71 -10.73
N GLN A 81 8.63 -11.21 -10.94
CA GLN A 81 8.35 -12.33 -11.82
C GLN A 81 7.15 -12.03 -12.71
N GLU A 82 7.03 -12.75 -13.82
CA GLU A 82 5.84 -12.65 -14.67
C GLU A 82 4.58 -13.04 -13.88
N GLY A 83 3.52 -12.24 -14.00
CA GLY A 83 2.27 -12.45 -13.25
C GLY A 83 2.25 -11.81 -11.86
N ASP A 84 3.31 -11.08 -11.46
CA ASP A 84 3.27 -10.22 -10.28
C ASP A 84 2.53 -8.92 -10.56
N VAL A 85 2.14 -8.20 -9.50
CA VAL A 85 1.58 -6.84 -9.55
C VAL A 85 2.41 -5.90 -8.65
N LEU A 86 2.68 -4.69 -9.14
CA LEU A 86 3.35 -3.64 -8.37
C LEU A 86 2.32 -2.74 -7.67
N LEU A 87 2.57 -2.43 -6.38
CA LEU A 87 1.88 -1.37 -5.63
C LEU A 87 2.90 -0.31 -5.21
N LEU A 88 2.82 0.85 -5.84
CA LEU A 88 3.80 1.92 -5.71
C LEU A 88 3.24 3.12 -4.94
N LEU A 89 3.94 3.54 -3.89
CA LEU A 89 3.52 4.63 -3.01
C LEU A 89 4.41 5.87 -3.18
N SER A 90 3.82 7.00 -3.53
CA SER A 90 4.50 8.30 -3.56
C SER A 90 3.49 9.44 -3.45
N ASN A 91 3.57 10.27 -2.39
CA ASN A 91 2.66 11.39 -2.20
C ASN A 91 2.74 12.40 -3.37
N SER A 92 3.96 12.79 -3.77
CA SER A 92 4.15 13.70 -4.90
C SER A 92 3.87 13.05 -6.26
N GLY A 93 3.96 11.71 -6.35
CA GLY A 93 3.90 10.97 -7.59
C GLY A 93 5.03 11.28 -8.58
N LYS A 94 6.11 11.94 -8.10
CA LYS A 94 7.27 12.38 -8.90
C LYS A 94 8.60 11.84 -8.35
N THR A 95 8.56 10.90 -7.41
CA THR A 95 9.75 10.31 -6.81
C THR A 95 10.53 9.57 -7.90
N ARG A 96 11.77 10.03 -8.16
CA ARG A 96 12.60 9.55 -9.27
C ARG A 96 12.79 8.04 -9.21
N GLU A 97 13.15 7.50 -8.06
CA GLU A 97 13.44 6.09 -7.86
C GLU A 97 12.21 5.20 -8.13
N ILE A 98 11.00 5.71 -7.84
CA ILE A 98 9.74 5.02 -8.15
C ILE A 98 9.47 5.01 -9.66
N LEU A 99 9.69 6.14 -10.35
CA LEU A 99 9.52 6.21 -11.80
C LEU A 99 10.56 5.36 -12.54
N GLU A 100 11.80 5.34 -12.06
CA GLU A 100 12.85 4.45 -12.58
C GLU A 100 12.47 2.97 -12.37
N LEU A 101 11.90 2.61 -11.21
CA LEU A 101 11.41 1.25 -10.95
C LEU A 101 10.32 0.84 -11.95
N ILE A 102 9.40 1.73 -12.32
CA ILE A 102 8.40 1.47 -13.37
C ILE A 102 9.09 1.12 -14.68
N GLN A 103 10.05 1.92 -15.11
CA GLN A 103 10.76 1.69 -16.38
C GLN A 103 11.51 0.35 -16.35
N LEU A 104 12.22 0.05 -15.26
CA LEU A 104 12.95 -1.19 -15.09
C LEU A 104 12.03 -2.41 -15.07
N SER A 105 10.90 -2.33 -14.36
CA SER A 105 9.93 -3.42 -14.32
C SER A 105 9.28 -3.69 -15.68
N LYS A 106 8.92 -2.64 -16.42
CA LYS A 106 8.37 -2.76 -17.79
C LYS A 106 9.40 -3.27 -18.80
N ASN A 107 10.68 -3.00 -18.60
CA ASN A 107 11.76 -3.58 -19.42
C ASN A 107 11.88 -5.11 -19.22
N LEU A 108 11.66 -5.60 -17.99
CA LEU A 108 11.64 -7.05 -17.72
C LEU A 108 10.32 -7.69 -18.15
N TYR A 109 9.20 -7.09 -17.78
CA TYR A 109 7.85 -7.60 -17.98
C TYR A 109 6.96 -6.48 -18.50
N PRO A 110 6.85 -6.29 -19.82
CA PRO A 110 6.16 -5.14 -20.43
C PRO A 110 4.68 -4.98 -20.01
N ASN A 111 4.03 -6.08 -19.65
CA ASN A 111 2.62 -6.11 -19.25
C ASN A 111 2.42 -6.21 -17.72
N MET A 112 3.46 -5.93 -16.91
CA MET A 112 3.33 -5.96 -15.44
C MET A 112 2.33 -4.92 -14.97
N PRO A 113 1.24 -5.32 -14.29
CA PRO A 113 0.25 -4.38 -13.79
C PRO A 113 0.81 -3.50 -12.67
N ILE A 114 0.45 -2.22 -12.71
CA ILE A 114 0.90 -1.22 -11.73
C ILE A 114 -0.32 -0.57 -11.06
N ILE A 115 -0.35 -0.66 -9.74
CA ILE A 115 -1.26 0.08 -8.88
C ILE A 115 -0.46 1.18 -8.20
N SER A 116 -0.96 2.39 -8.15
CA SER A 116 -0.33 3.49 -7.40
C SER A 116 -1.23 4.03 -6.30
N ILE A 117 -0.60 4.48 -5.19
CA ILE A 117 -1.22 5.30 -4.15
C ILE A 117 -0.48 6.64 -4.12
N THR A 118 -1.18 7.72 -4.45
CA THR A 118 -0.57 9.05 -4.61
C THR A 118 -1.48 10.19 -4.17
N GLY A 119 -0.90 11.31 -3.75
CA GLY A 119 -1.60 12.56 -3.45
C GLY A 119 -1.88 13.43 -4.68
N LYS A 120 -1.44 13.03 -5.89
CA LYS A 120 -1.56 13.86 -7.09
C LYS A 120 -2.03 13.05 -8.30
N LYS A 121 -3.30 13.24 -8.71
CA LYS A 121 -3.93 12.53 -9.84
C LYS A 121 -3.21 12.76 -11.19
N GLU A 122 -2.62 13.92 -11.38
CA GLU A 122 -1.94 14.28 -12.63
C GLU A 122 -0.43 14.03 -12.57
N SER A 123 0.03 13.27 -11.58
CA SER A 123 1.45 12.93 -11.44
C SER A 123 1.87 11.86 -12.44
N SER A 124 3.18 11.84 -12.75
CA SER A 124 3.76 10.80 -13.63
C SER A 124 3.46 9.39 -13.12
N LEU A 125 3.52 9.17 -11.79
CA LEU A 125 3.20 7.88 -11.18
C LEU A 125 1.76 7.47 -11.49
N CYS A 126 0.78 8.37 -11.32
CA CYS A 126 -0.63 8.07 -11.59
C CYS A 126 -0.87 7.77 -13.08
N LEU A 127 -0.27 8.58 -13.98
CA LEU A 127 -0.43 8.44 -15.42
C LEU A 127 0.21 7.15 -15.99
N GLU A 128 1.24 6.63 -15.34
CA GLU A 128 1.92 5.39 -15.75
C GLU A 128 1.34 4.13 -15.09
N SER A 129 0.35 4.27 -14.21
CA SER A 129 -0.29 3.17 -13.50
C SER A 129 -1.57 2.71 -14.20
N ASP A 130 -1.85 1.40 -14.15
CA ASP A 130 -3.11 0.82 -14.63
C ASP A 130 -4.28 1.16 -13.69
N VAL A 131 -3.97 1.31 -12.40
CA VAL A 131 -4.91 1.73 -11.36
C VAL A 131 -4.25 2.79 -10.49
N CYS A 132 -4.87 3.96 -10.39
CA CYS A 132 -4.40 5.06 -9.58
C CYS A 132 -5.36 5.35 -8.42
N LEU A 133 -4.92 5.07 -7.21
CA LEU A 133 -5.64 5.37 -5.98
C LEU A 133 -5.17 6.71 -5.42
N HIS A 134 -6.07 7.68 -5.43
CA HIS A 134 -5.79 9.03 -4.95
C HIS A 134 -6.13 9.16 -3.46
N ILE A 135 -5.17 9.65 -2.64
CA ILE A 135 -5.39 9.80 -1.19
C ILE A 135 -6.22 11.02 -0.81
N GLY A 136 -6.62 11.86 -1.76
CA GLY A 136 -7.24 13.16 -1.49
C GLY A 136 -6.21 14.28 -1.40
N ASP A 137 -6.72 15.51 -1.38
CA ASP A 137 -5.91 16.71 -1.18
C ASP A 137 -5.92 17.07 0.31
N ALA A 138 -4.80 16.85 0.97
CA ALA A 138 -4.64 17.18 2.37
C ALA A 138 -3.23 17.70 2.63
N ASP A 139 -3.15 18.82 3.36
CA ASP A 139 -1.88 19.40 3.80
C ASP A 139 -1.34 18.65 5.02
N GLU A 140 -0.02 18.53 5.08
CA GLU A 140 0.64 17.97 6.25
C GLU A 140 0.43 18.85 7.48
N ILE A 141 0.14 18.24 8.63
CA ILE A 141 -0.15 18.97 9.88
C ILE A 141 1.09 19.39 10.67
N CYS A 142 2.28 19.06 10.20
CA CYS A 142 3.51 19.53 10.84
C CYS A 142 3.67 21.05 10.64
N PRO A 143 4.33 21.76 11.59
CA PRO A 143 4.44 23.22 11.53
C PRO A 143 5.13 23.76 10.27
N LEU A 144 5.89 22.92 9.57
CA LEU A 144 6.60 23.28 8.35
C LEU A 144 5.81 22.90 7.08
N GLY A 145 4.72 22.14 7.19
CA GLY A 145 4.01 21.58 6.04
C GLY A 145 4.83 20.59 5.19
N LEU A 146 5.91 20.02 5.75
CA LEU A 146 6.89 19.21 4.99
C LEU A 146 6.98 17.75 5.46
N THR A 147 6.89 17.53 6.78
CA THR A 147 7.02 16.19 7.34
C THR A 147 5.77 15.38 7.03
N PRO A 148 5.93 14.20 6.37
CA PRO A 148 4.79 13.33 6.10
C PRO A 148 4.08 12.93 7.40
N THR A 149 2.82 13.29 7.50
CA THR A 149 1.89 13.04 8.62
C THR A 149 0.57 12.57 8.04
N ILE A 150 -0.30 13.48 7.58
CA ILE A 150 -1.58 13.12 6.95
C ILE A 150 -1.37 12.23 5.74
N SER A 151 -0.42 12.53 4.86
CA SER A 151 -0.19 11.69 3.67
C SER A 151 0.13 10.24 4.02
N THR A 152 0.93 10.00 5.05
CA THR A 152 1.25 8.63 5.49
C THR A 152 0.09 7.94 6.20
N THR A 153 -0.70 8.68 6.98
CA THR A 153 -1.94 8.18 7.59
C THR A 153 -2.91 7.71 6.50
N LEU A 154 -3.15 8.55 5.48
CA LEU A 154 -4.06 8.22 4.39
C LEU A 154 -3.57 7.01 3.57
N MET A 155 -2.26 6.92 3.27
CA MET A 155 -1.68 5.75 2.60
C MET A 155 -1.87 4.47 3.43
N THR A 156 -1.73 4.56 4.76
CA THR A 156 -1.96 3.42 5.66
C THR A 156 -3.43 2.98 5.60
N VAL A 157 -4.36 3.91 5.76
CA VAL A 157 -5.80 3.61 5.70
C VAL A 157 -6.16 2.96 4.35
N MET A 158 -5.65 3.48 3.24
CA MET A 158 -5.90 2.90 1.92
C MET A 158 -5.34 1.49 1.79
N GLY A 159 -4.14 1.26 2.32
CA GLY A 159 -3.54 -0.08 2.40
C GLY A 159 -4.41 -1.06 3.19
N ASP A 160 -4.90 -0.64 4.35
CA ASP A 160 -5.80 -1.45 5.19
C ASP A 160 -7.11 -1.79 4.47
N LEU A 161 -7.70 -0.84 3.75
CA LEU A 161 -8.89 -1.07 2.94
C LEU A 161 -8.64 -2.11 1.84
N LEU A 162 -7.51 -2.03 1.13
CA LEU A 162 -7.13 -3.03 0.12
C LEU A 162 -6.94 -4.42 0.74
N VAL A 163 -6.27 -4.51 1.88
CA VAL A 163 -6.08 -5.78 2.61
C VAL A 163 -7.42 -6.40 2.97
N VAL A 164 -8.30 -5.62 3.63
CA VAL A 164 -9.59 -6.12 4.12
C VAL A 164 -10.50 -6.56 2.98
N GLU A 165 -10.58 -5.78 1.89
CA GLU A 165 -11.41 -6.16 0.73
C GLU A 165 -10.83 -7.39 0.00
N THR A 166 -9.50 -7.50 -0.08
CA THR A 166 -8.83 -8.71 -0.63
C THR A 166 -9.16 -9.93 0.24
N MET A 167 -9.03 -9.83 1.58
CA MET A 167 -9.41 -10.91 2.50
C MET A 167 -10.85 -11.38 2.31
N LYS A 168 -11.80 -10.45 2.13
CA LYS A 168 -13.21 -10.78 1.87
C LYS A 168 -13.38 -11.53 0.55
N LYS A 169 -12.78 -11.03 -0.54
CA LYS A 169 -12.89 -11.64 -1.88
C LYS A 169 -12.26 -13.04 -1.92
N ILE A 170 -11.10 -13.27 -1.31
CA ILE A 170 -10.47 -14.59 -1.23
C ILE A 170 -11.10 -15.50 -0.16
N LYS A 171 -12.10 -14.99 0.59
CA LYS A 171 -12.75 -15.70 1.70
C LYS A 171 -11.75 -16.21 2.74
N PHE A 172 -10.80 -15.36 3.10
CA PHE A 172 -9.75 -15.67 4.07
C PHE A 172 -10.36 -15.98 5.45
N THR A 173 -10.01 -17.13 6.02
CA THR A 173 -10.63 -17.63 7.24
C THR A 173 -9.74 -17.49 8.46
N LYS A 174 -10.34 -17.56 9.65
CA LYS A 174 -9.62 -17.62 10.94
C LYS A 174 -8.66 -18.81 11.00
N LYS A 175 -9.04 -19.95 10.43
CA LYS A 175 -8.19 -21.13 10.29
C LYS A 175 -6.94 -20.86 9.42
N GLU A 176 -7.09 -20.15 8.32
CA GLU A 176 -5.94 -19.74 7.50
C GLU A 176 -5.06 -18.71 8.23
N TYR A 177 -5.66 -17.83 9.04
CA TYR A 177 -4.93 -16.89 9.88
C TYR A 177 -4.08 -17.61 10.93
N SER A 178 -4.64 -18.61 11.65
CA SER A 178 -3.92 -19.37 12.67
C SER A 178 -2.70 -20.11 12.15
N LYS A 179 -2.74 -20.57 10.88
CA LYS A 179 -1.59 -21.21 10.22
C LYS A 179 -0.40 -20.27 10.00
N ARG A 180 -0.62 -18.96 9.98
CA ARG A 180 0.41 -17.93 9.73
C ARG A 180 0.86 -17.22 11.01
N HIS A 181 0.08 -17.37 12.11
CA HIS A 181 0.32 -16.69 13.38
C HIS A 181 0.49 -17.74 14.50
N HIS A 182 1.72 -18.26 14.67
CA HIS A 182 1.99 -19.35 15.61
C HIS A 182 2.17 -18.88 17.06
N SER A 183 2.53 -17.61 17.29
CA SER A 183 2.83 -17.08 18.64
C SER A 183 2.07 -15.79 18.93
N GLY A 184 2.15 -15.34 20.18
CA GLY A 184 1.53 -14.10 20.64
C GLY A 184 0.00 -14.19 20.80
N TYR A 185 -0.59 -13.08 21.27
CA TYR A 185 -2.03 -12.97 21.56
C TYR A 185 -2.91 -13.32 20.36
N LEU A 186 -2.59 -12.79 19.17
CA LEU A 186 -3.41 -13.01 17.96
C LEU A 186 -3.37 -14.49 17.53
N GLY A 187 -2.21 -15.14 17.62
CA GLY A 187 -2.08 -16.56 17.33
C GLY A 187 -2.89 -17.44 18.29
N GLN A 188 -2.95 -17.10 19.59
CA GLN A 188 -3.80 -17.78 20.58
C GLN A 188 -5.28 -17.55 20.25
N LYS A 189 -5.71 -16.29 20.13
CA LYS A 189 -7.10 -15.91 19.84
C LYS A 189 -7.62 -16.54 18.55
N SER A 190 -6.77 -16.71 17.53
CA SER A 190 -7.19 -17.31 16.27
C SER A 190 -7.51 -18.81 16.38
N ARG A 191 -7.08 -19.49 17.46
CA ARG A 191 -7.34 -20.92 17.73
C ARG A 191 -8.47 -21.18 18.72
N GLU A 192 -8.88 -20.17 19.51
CA GLU A 192 -9.86 -20.33 20.59
C GLU A 192 -11.30 -20.67 20.14
N ASP A 193 -11.64 -20.46 18.86
CA ASP A 193 -12.98 -20.71 18.33
C ASP A 193 -13.04 -21.97 17.40
N GLU A 194 -12.06 -22.86 17.46
CA GLU A 194 -12.08 -24.15 16.75
C GLU A 194 -12.67 -25.31 17.61
N GLY A 195 -13.32 -24.97 18.76
CA GLY A 195 -13.98 -25.90 19.66
C GLY A 195 -15.49 -25.98 19.44
#